data_3394d7752ece67d3f610255926d3010e
#
_entry.id   3394d7752ece67d3f610255926d3010e
#
_cell.length_a   1.000
_cell.length_b   1.000
_cell.length_c   1.000
_cell.angle_alpha   90.00
_cell.angle_beta   90.00
_cell.angle_gamma   90.00
#
_symmetry.space_group_name_H-M   'P 1'
#
loop_
_entity.id
_entity.type
_entity.pdbx_description
1 polymer ?
#
loop_
_entity_poly.entity_id
_entity_poly.type
_entity_poly.pdbx_seq_one_letter_code
_entity_poly.pdbx_strand_id
1 'polypeptide(L)'
;MRAILIAAKELAFAKNRLASVLPAAERKVLAEAMFRDVLAAALSARNADRVAVVTSDRGLLSLARAGGALAIDEQTPRGLNVAVALATGRLVAQGASTVCTILSDIPAITSGDVDEVFDAMPAGRGAVMVPSRDFSGTNVIARSPADVVPTQFGRFSLVRHLDDCQRRNLACRVLRLARPALDLDVPQDLYEFVRASSTTHTLNQLVRLGIAQH
;
A
#
# COMPACT_ATOMS: atom_id res chain seq x y z
N MET A 1 -13.81 -11.97 8.79
CA MET A 1 -13.82 -10.84 7.85
C MET A 1 -12.41 -10.61 7.32
N ARG A 2 -12.26 -10.46 6.00
CA ARG A 2 -11.01 -10.05 5.33
C ARG A 2 -11.03 -8.56 5.09
N ALA A 3 -10.00 -7.82 5.48
CA ALA A 3 -9.94 -6.38 5.27
C ALA A 3 -8.68 -5.98 4.49
N ILE A 4 -8.81 -4.96 3.66
CA ILE A 4 -7.68 -4.24 3.06
C ILE A 4 -7.42 -3.00 3.91
N LEU A 5 -6.17 -2.72 4.20
CA LEU A 5 -5.72 -1.51 4.88
C LEU A 5 -4.73 -0.77 3.98
N ILE A 6 -5.13 0.38 3.45
CA ILE A 6 -4.21 1.28 2.74
C ILE A 6 -3.57 2.21 3.76
N ALA A 7 -2.23 2.22 3.79
CA ALA A 7 -1.46 3.10 4.65
C ALA A 7 -0.85 4.23 3.83
N ALA A 8 -1.23 5.47 4.11
CA ALA A 8 -0.80 6.65 3.38
C ALA A 8 -0.19 7.69 4.33
N LYS A 9 0.97 8.22 3.96
CA LYS A 9 1.58 9.37 4.64
C LYS A 9 0.87 10.65 4.25
N GLU A 10 1.05 11.69 5.06
CA GLU A 10 0.60 13.03 4.72
C GLU A 10 1.24 13.51 3.40
N LEU A 11 0.42 14.01 2.48
CA LEU A 11 0.84 14.40 1.14
C LEU A 11 1.90 15.51 1.13
N ALA A 12 1.89 16.37 2.15
CA ALA A 12 2.87 17.44 2.28
C ALA A 12 4.33 16.95 2.36
N PHE A 13 4.53 15.74 2.88
CA PHE A 13 5.85 15.13 3.05
C PHE A 13 6.11 13.97 2.08
N ALA A 14 5.21 13.78 1.09
CA ALA A 14 5.34 12.67 0.15
C ALA A 14 6.45 12.92 -0.88
N LYS A 15 7.09 11.81 -1.30
CA LYS A 15 7.97 11.74 -2.48
C LYS A 15 9.14 12.73 -2.49
N ASN A 16 9.78 12.94 -1.33
CA ASN A 16 10.92 13.88 -1.23
C ASN A 16 12.11 13.49 -2.14
N ARG A 17 12.27 12.22 -2.49
CA ARG A 17 13.31 11.76 -3.43
C ARG A 17 13.05 12.17 -4.87
N LEU A 18 11.83 12.60 -5.20
CA LEU A 18 11.48 13.18 -6.50
C LEU A 18 11.73 14.69 -6.56
N ALA A 19 12.28 15.31 -5.51
CA ALA A 19 12.50 16.77 -5.45
C ALA A 19 13.46 17.30 -6.52
N SER A 20 14.31 16.43 -7.10
CA SER A 20 15.20 16.79 -8.22
C SER A 20 14.47 17.00 -9.54
N VAL A 21 13.25 16.47 -9.70
CA VAL A 21 12.48 16.49 -10.95
C VAL A 21 11.08 17.09 -10.80
N LEU A 22 10.55 17.20 -9.58
CA LEU A 22 9.21 17.71 -9.30
C LEU A 22 9.20 18.70 -8.12
N PRO A 23 8.63 19.89 -8.28
CA PRO A 23 8.33 20.80 -7.17
C PRO A 23 7.40 20.18 -6.12
N ALA A 24 7.37 20.74 -4.92
CA ALA A 24 6.57 20.19 -3.80
C ALA A 24 5.07 20.09 -4.12
N ALA A 25 4.51 21.10 -4.79
CA ALA A 25 3.10 21.09 -5.18
C ALA A 25 2.77 19.94 -6.15
N GLU A 26 3.65 19.69 -7.11
CA GLU A 26 3.49 18.63 -8.11
C GLU A 26 3.66 17.24 -7.47
N ARG A 27 4.62 17.05 -6.55
CA ARG A 27 4.78 15.82 -5.78
C ARG A 27 3.54 15.48 -4.96
N LYS A 28 2.90 16.50 -4.37
CA LYS A 28 1.64 16.33 -3.63
C LYS A 28 0.52 15.82 -4.54
N VAL A 29 0.32 16.44 -5.70
CA VAL A 29 -0.72 16.03 -6.65
C VAL A 29 -0.44 14.64 -7.21
N LEU A 30 0.83 14.31 -7.48
CA LEU A 30 1.23 12.98 -7.93
C LEU A 30 0.96 11.92 -6.85
N ALA A 31 1.31 12.19 -5.60
CA ALA A 31 1.05 11.26 -4.49
C ALA A 31 -0.46 11.04 -4.26
N GLU A 32 -1.29 12.07 -4.43
CA GLU A 32 -2.74 11.93 -4.41
C GLU A 32 -3.24 11.04 -5.57
N ALA A 33 -2.70 11.22 -6.78
CA ALA A 33 -3.06 10.40 -7.93
C ALA A 33 -2.70 8.92 -7.69
N MET A 34 -1.51 8.63 -7.16
CA MET A 34 -1.11 7.27 -6.76
C MET A 34 -2.08 6.66 -5.74
N PHE A 35 -2.42 7.41 -4.70
CA PHE A 35 -3.39 6.97 -3.69
C PHE A 35 -4.75 6.63 -4.31
N ARG A 36 -5.24 7.43 -5.27
CA ARG A 36 -6.51 7.18 -5.97
C ARG A 36 -6.48 5.86 -6.74
N ASP A 37 -5.38 5.55 -7.42
CA ASP A 37 -5.22 4.28 -8.14
C ASP A 37 -5.22 3.09 -7.19
N VAL A 38 -4.45 3.16 -6.09
CA VAL A 38 -4.43 2.11 -5.06
C VAL A 38 -5.79 1.93 -4.39
N LEU A 39 -6.49 3.02 -4.09
CA LEU A 39 -7.83 2.99 -3.51
C LEU A 39 -8.83 2.33 -4.46
N ALA A 40 -8.81 2.69 -5.75
CA ALA A 40 -9.68 2.10 -6.76
C ALA A 40 -9.45 0.58 -6.91
N ALA A 41 -8.18 0.16 -6.95
CA ALA A 41 -7.82 -1.26 -6.99
C ALA A 41 -8.33 -2.02 -5.76
N ALA A 42 -8.14 -1.45 -4.57
CA ALA A 42 -8.59 -2.04 -3.31
C ALA A 42 -10.13 -2.16 -3.23
N LEU A 43 -10.86 -1.11 -3.64
CA LEU A 43 -12.33 -1.11 -3.65
C LEU A 43 -12.93 -2.07 -4.69
N SER A 44 -12.18 -2.42 -5.74
CA SER A 44 -12.61 -3.33 -6.79
C SER A 44 -12.18 -4.79 -6.52
N ALA A 45 -11.43 -5.06 -5.46
CA ALA A 45 -11.03 -6.42 -5.07
C ALA A 45 -12.23 -7.22 -4.55
N ARG A 46 -12.34 -8.49 -4.96
CA ARG A 46 -13.49 -9.36 -4.66
C ARG A 46 -13.31 -10.17 -3.38
N ASN A 47 -12.06 -10.40 -2.99
CA ASN A 47 -11.71 -11.25 -1.87
C ASN A 47 -11.64 -10.51 -0.52
N ALA A 48 -12.08 -9.25 -0.47
CA ALA A 48 -12.11 -8.44 0.73
C ALA A 48 -13.54 -7.99 1.08
N ASP A 49 -13.87 -8.05 2.36
CA ASP A 49 -15.17 -7.62 2.88
C ASP A 49 -15.18 -6.13 3.22
N ARG A 50 -14.00 -5.53 3.41
CA ARG A 50 -13.85 -4.13 3.81
C ARG A 50 -12.54 -3.53 3.35
N VAL A 51 -12.60 -2.25 2.96
CA VAL A 51 -11.42 -1.41 2.70
C VAL A 51 -11.35 -0.33 3.78
N ALA A 52 -10.15 -0.12 4.31
CA ALA A 52 -9.84 0.94 5.25
C ALA A 52 -8.62 1.73 4.78
N VAL A 53 -8.55 2.99 5.15
CA VAL A 53 -7.42 3.88 4.90
C VAL A 53 -6.97 4.49 6.22
N VAL A 54 -5.67 4.43 6.53
CA VAL A 54 -5.08 5.12 7.68
C VAL A 54 -4.14 6.22 7.21
N THR A 55 -4.36 7.43 7.71
CA THR A 55 -3.55 8.62 7.41
C THR A 55 -3.90 9.77 8.35
N SER A 56 -3.02 10.77 8.47
CA SER A 56 -3.31 12.08 9.08
C SER A 56 -3.79 13.12 8.07
N ASP A 57 -3.67 12.84 6.76
CA ASP A 57 -4.06 13.76 5.69
C ASP A 57 -5.58 13.84 5.55
N ARG A 58 -6.15 15.02 5.84
CA ARG A 58 -7.62 15.24 5.77
C ARG A 58 -8.19 15.07 4.36
N GLY A 59 -7.41 15.42 3.33
CA GLY A 59 -7.82 15.24 1.93
C GLY A 59 -7.96 13.76 1.59
N LEU A 60 -6.97 12.95 1.94
CA LEU A 60 -7.01 11.50 1.72
C LEU A 60 -8.11 10.82 2.55
N LEU A 61 -8.36 11.27 3.79
CA LEU A 61 -9.49 10.77 4.60
C LEU A 61 -10.84 11.08 3.93
N SER A 62 -10.98 12.28 3.33
CA SER A 62 -12.19 12.65 2.60
C SER A 62 -12.38 11.79 1.36
N LEU A 63 -11.32 11.57 0.57
CA LEU A 63 -11.33 10.69 -0.61
C LEU A 63 -11.70 9.25 -0.24
N ALA A 64 -11.13 8.72 0.85
CA ALA A 64 -11.45 7.39 1.34
C ALA A 64 -12.94 7.24 1.66
N ARG A 65 -13.52 8.20 2.39
CA ARG A 65 -14.96 8.20 2.71
C ARG A 65 -15.83 8.31 1.46
N ALA A 66 -15.49 9.19 0.53
CA ALA A 66 -16.22 9.35 -0.72
C ALA A 66 -16.21 8.06 -1.57
N GLY A 67 -15.13 7.28 -1.52
CA GLY A 67 -15.04 5.97 -2.16
C GLY A 67 -15.72 4.83 -1.39
N GLY A 68 -16.25 5.08 -0.18
CA GLY A 68 -16.89 4.04 0.65
C GLY A 68 -15.91 3.27 1.56
N ALA A 69 -14.65 3.69 1.64
CA ALA A 69 -13.69 3.09 2.56
C ALA A 69 -13.82 3.65 3.98
N LEU A 70 -13.47 2.83 4.97
CA LEU A 70 -13.36 3.26 6.36
C LEU A 70 -12.14 4.17 6.52
N ALA A 71 -12.37 5.46 6.79
CA ALA A 71 -11.30 6.42 7.04
C ALA A 71 -10.89 6.40 8.52
N ILE A 72 -9.62 6.08 8.77
CA ILE A 72 -9.01 6.01 10.09
C ILE A 72 -8.01 7.15 10.22
N ASP A 73 -8.39 8.18 10.98
CA ASP A 73 -7.50 9.29 11.32
C ASP A 73 -6.52 8.85 12.41
N GLU A 74 -5.20 8.92 12.10
CA GLU A 74 -4.15 8.67 13.09
C GLU A 74 -3.85 9.89 13.96
N GLN A 75 -4.50 11.04 13.67
CA GLN A 75 -4.38 12.33 14.36
C GLN A 75 -2.96 12.90 14.39
N THR A 76 -2.05 12.24 15.07
CA THR A 76 -0.63 12.63 15.17
C THR A 76 0.23 11.58 14.51
N PRO A 77 0.97 11.91 13.43
CA PRO A 77 1.87 10.98 12.78
C PRO A 77 2.98 10.52 13.72
N ARG A 78 3.04 9.20 13.97
CA ARG A 78 4.09 8.55 14.77
C ARG A 78 4.89 7.53 13.94
N GLY A 79 4.72 7.58 12.62
CA GLY A 79 5.35 6.69 11.67
C GLY A 79 4.43 5.57 11.18
N LEU A 80 4.74 5.08 9.98
CA LEU A 80 3.92 4.15 9.23
C LEU A 80 3.53 2.89 10.03
N ASN A 81 4.48 2.28 10.73
CA ASN A 81 4.21 1.04 11.49
C ASN A 81 3.24 1.27 12.66
N VAL A 82 3.30 2.44 13.30
CA VAL A 82 2.37 2.81 14.38
C VAL A 82 0.98 3.05 13.83
N ALA A 83 0.85 3.75 12.70
CA ALA A 83 -0.42 3.98 12.02
C ALA A 83 -1.07 2.65 11.59
N VAL A 84 -0.29 1.74 11.00
CA VAL A 84 -0.77 0.41 10.59
C VAL A 84 -1.19 -0.43 11.80
N ALA A 85 -0.44 -0.42 12.90
CA ALA A 85 -0.81 -1.14 14.12
C ALA A 85 -2.12 -0.60 14.73
N LEU A 86 -2.28 0.72 14.83
CA LEU A 86 -3.51 1.38 15.26
C LEU A 86 -4.71 0.94 14.41
N ALA A 87 -4.57 1.03 13.09
CA ALA A 87 -5.65 0.70 12.16
C ALA A 87 -5.97 -0.81 12.16
N THR A 88 -4.95 -1.66 12.23
CA THR A 88 -5.13 -3.11 12.38
C THR A 88 -5.94 -3.44 13.65
N GLY A 89 -5.60 -2.83 14.79
CA GLY A 89 -6.34 -3.02 16.03
C GLY A 89 -7.82 -2.62 15.91
N ARG A 90 -8.12 -1.49 15.24
CA ARG A 90 -9.50 -1.07 14.98
C ARG A 90 -10.26 -2.04 14.07
N LEU A 91 -9.60 -2.59 13.03
CA LEU A 91 -10.20 -3.58 12.15
C LEU A 91 -10.45 -4.91 12.86
N VAL A 92 -9.52 -5.36 13.70
CA VAL A 92 -9.68 -6.56 14.53
C VAL A 92 -10.86 -6.40 15.49
N ALA A 93 -10.99 -5.24 16.16
CA ALA A 93 -12.14 -4.93 17.02
C ALA A 93 -13.48 -4.94 16.26
N GLN A 94 -13.47 -4.78 14.94
CA GLN A 94 -14.63 -4.88 14.06
C GLN A 94 -14.77 -6.28 13.41
N GLY A 95 -14.01 -7.28 13.88
CA GLY A 95 -14.10 -8.66 13.45
C GLY A 95 -13.18 -9.05 12.27
N ALA A 96 -12.18 -8.25 11.93
CA ALA A 96 -11.21 -8.65 10.91
C ALA A 96 -10.30 -9.76 11.45
N SER A 97 -10.31 -10.92 10.78
CA SER A 97 -9.39 -12.02 11.03
C SER A 97 -8.15 -11.95 10.16
N THR A 98 -8.28 -11.38 8.97
CA THR A 98 -7.18 -11.19 8.01
C THR A 98 -7.12 -9.74 7.58
N VAL A 99 -5.92 -9.13 7.60
CA VAL A 99 -5.68 -7.78 7.10
C VAL A 99 -4.56 -7.80 6.06
N CYS A 100 -4.88 -7.33 4.85
CA CYS A 100 -3.92 -7.05 3.78
C CYS A 100 -3.56 -5.57 3.83
N THR A 101 -2.34 -5.23 4.26
CA THR A 101 -1.83 -3.86 4.26
C THR A 101 -1.14 -3.57 2.95
N ILE A 102 -1.52 -2.46 2.30
CA ILE A 102 -1.02 -2.00 1.00
C ILE A 102 -0.45 -0.60 1.18
N LEU A 103 0.75 -0.34 0.66
CA LEU A 103 1.31 1.01 0.63
C LEU A 103 0.63 1.85 -0.46
N SER A 104 0.48 3.15 -0.24
CA SER A 104 -0.26 4.06 -1.13
C SER A 104 0.52 4.53 -2.36
N ASP A 105 1.75 4.06 -2.55
CA ASP A 105 2.68 4.52 -3.58
C ASP A 105 3.04 3.46 -4.63
N ILE A 106 2.18 2.46 -4.78
CA ILE A 106 2.28 1.39 -5.78
C ILE A 106 1.11 1.46 -6.78
N PRO A 107 0.98 2.54 -7.56
CA PRO A 107 -0.23 2.85 -8.35
C PRO A 107 -0.50 1.86 -9.49
N ALA A 108 0.45 0.98 -9.83
CA ALA A 108 0.26 -0.06 -10.82
C ALA A 108 -0.53 -1.27 -10.31
N ILE A 109 -0.79 -1.37 -8.99
CA ILE A 109 -1.55 -2.48 -8.40
C ILE A 109 -2.96 -2.55 -8.98
N THR A 110 -3.46 -3.76 -9.20
CA THR A 110 -4.83 -4.03 -9.67
C THR A 110 -5.63 -4.80 -8.62
N SER A 111 -6.95 -4.81 -8.76
CA SER A 111 -7.83 -5.65 -7.92
C SER A 111 -7.47 -7.13 -8.03
N GLY A 112 -7.06 -7.61 -9.21
CA GLY A 112 -6.60 -8.98 -9.40
C GLY A 112 -5.34 -9.31 -8.61
N ASP A 113 -4.37 -8.36 -8.50
CA ASP A 113 -3.19 -8.57 -7.65
C ASP A 113 -3.56 -8.69 -6.18
N VAL A 114 -4.53 -7.88 -5.73
CA VAL A 114 -5.04 -7.93 -4.34
C VAL A 114 -5.74 -9.26 -4.07
N ASP A 115 -6.58 -9.72 -5.00
CA ASP A 115 -7.26 -11.02 -4.90
C ASP A 115 -6.25 -12.17 -4.86
N GLU A 116 -5.18 -12.12 -5.68
CA GLU A 116 -4.10 -13.12 -5.67
C GLU A 116 -3.36 -13.19 -4.33
N VAL A 117 -3.15 -12.03 -3.68
CA VAL A 117 -2.55 -11.99 -2.33
C VAL A 117 -3.45 -12.71 -1.32
N PHE A 118 -4.77 -12.52 -1.37
CA PHE A 118 -5.70 -13.23 -0.49
C PHE A 118 -5.80 -14.71 -0.79
N ASP A 119 -5.76 -15.10 -2.07
CA ASP A 119 -5.84 -16.51 -2.50
C ASP A 119 -4.56 -17.29 -2.12
N ALA A 120 -3.43 -16.60 -2.06
CA ALA A 120 -2.16 -17.17 -1.63
C ALA A 120 -2.04 -17.32 -0.10
N MET A 121 -3.00 -16.82 0.70
CA MET A 121 -2.93 -16.96 2.15
C MET A 121 -2.84 -18.44 2.57
N PRO A 122 -1.89 -18.78 3.45
CA PRO A 122 -1.80 -20.14 3.97
C PRO A 122 -3.06 -20.50 4.77
N ALA A 123 -3.40 -21.77 4.79
CA ALA A 123 -4.46 -22.26 5.68
C ALA A 123 -4.04 -22.05 7.15
N GLY A 124 -4.85 -21.32 7.91
CA GLY A 124 -4.59 -21.01 9.30
C GLY A 124 -3.71 -19.79 9.51
N ARG A 125 -2.69 -19.91 10.38
CA ARG A 125 -1.84 -18.78 10.80
C ARG A 125 -0.68 -18.56 9.84
N GLY A 126 -0.54 -17.32 9.33
CA GLY A 126 0.58 -17.02 8.46
C GLY A 126 0.50 -15.65 7.78
N ALA A 127 1.41 -15.44 6.84
CA ALA A 127 1.49 -14.18 6.10
C ALA A 127 1.83 -14.41 4.63
N VAL A 128 1.40 -13.46 3.79
CA VAL A 128 1.79 -13.33 2.39
C VAL A 128 2.40 -11.96 2.20
N MET A 129 3.52 -11.87 1.51
CA MET A 129 4.24 -10.63 1.26
C MET A 129 4.48 -10.43 -0.23
N VAL A 130 4.33 -9.19 -0.68
CA VAL A 130 4.83 -8.75 -1.99
C VAL A 130 5.98 -7.78 -1.71
N PRO A 131 7.22 -8.11 -2.11
CA PRO A 131 8.37 -7.26 -1.90
C PRO A 131 8.36 -6.05 -2.84
N SER A 132 9.16 -5.03 -2.50
CA SER A 132 9.62 -4.05 -3.48
C SER A 132 10.49 -4.74 -4.55
N ARG A 133 10.62 -4.10 -5.70
CA ARG A 133 11.35 -4.65 -6.86
C ARG A 133 12.78 -5.10 -6.56
N ASP A 134 13.47 -4.36 -5.70
CA ASP A 134 14.84 -4.66 -5.25
C ASP A 134 14.91 -5.65 -4.08
N PHE A 135 13.77 -6.19 -3.66
CA PHE A 135 13.63 -7.10 -2.51
C PHE A 135 14.11 -6.52 -1.17
N SER A 136 14.36 -5.22 -1.07
CA SER A 136 14.75 -4.58 0.20
C SER A 136 13.53 -4.25 1.07
N GLY A 137 12.41 -3.93 0.45
CA GLY A 137 11.16 -3.49 1.08
C GLY A 137 10.03 -4.53 0.99
N THR A 138 8.91 -4.17 1.59
CA THR A 138 7.64 -4.88 1.50
C THR A 138 6.58 -3.87 1.13
N ASN A 139 5.93 -4.04 -0.02
CA ASN A 139 4.91 -3.13 -0.52
C ASN A 139 3.49 -3.57 -0.15
N VAL A 140 3.29 -4.89 -0.02
CA VAL A 140 2.03 -5.48 0.46
C VAL A 140 2.35 -6.58 1.48
N ILE A 141 1.57 -6.64 2.57
CA ILE A 141 1.61 -7.75 3.53
C ILE A 141 0.20 -8.11 3.98
N ALA A 142 -0.23 -9.34 3.71
CA ALA A 142 -1.45 -9.92 4.27
C ALA A 142 -1.09 -10.83 5.45
N ARG A 143 -1.87 -10.75 6.53
CA ARG A 143 -1.62 -11.49 7.78
C ARG A 143 -2.89 -12.11 8.30
N SER A 144 -2.82 -13.35 8.76
CA SER A 144 -3.91 -14.08 9.40
C SER A 144 -3.39 -14.92 10.58
N PRO A 145 -3.83 -14.69 11.84
CA PRO A 145 -4.59 -13.52 12.32
C PRO A 145 -3.93 -12.19 11.93
N ALA A 146 -4.72 -11.12 11.90
CA ALA A 146 -4.27 -9.81 11.42
C ALA A 146 -3.05 -9.22 12.16
N ASP A 147 -2.80 -9.66 13.38
CA ASP A 147 -1.70 -9.26 14.28
C ASP A 147 -0.64 -10.35 14.50
N VAL A 148 -0.67 -11.43 13.69
CA VAL A 148 0.20 -12.61 13.86
C VAL A 148 1.69 -12.28 13.83
N VAL A 149 2.09 -11.27 13.06
CA VAL A 149 3.40 -10.62 13.08
C VAL A 149 3.24 -9.11 13.07
N PRO A 150 4.13 -8.34 13.74
CA PRO A 150 4.13 -6.89 13.63
C PRO A 150 4.52 -6.47 12.22
N THR A 151 4.01 -5.32 11.75
CA THR A 151 4.54 -4.71 10.54
C THR A 151 5.82 -3.94 10.85
N GLN A 152 6.81 -4.05 9.98
CA GLN A 152 8.12 -3.43 10.11
C GLN A 152 8.53 -2.74 8.80
N PHE A 153 7.59 -2.01 8.18
CA PHE A 153 7.86 -1.28 6.95
C PHE A 153 9.08 -0.36 7.07
N GLY A 154 9.76 -0.16 5.96
CA GLY A 154 10.99 0.60 5.82
C GLY A 154 12.12 -0.26 5.26
N ARG A 155 13.35 0.26 5.32
CA ARG A 155 14.51 -0.42 4.75
C ARG A 155 14.69 -1.83 5.32
N PHE A 156 14.94 -2.82 4.45
CA PHE A 156 15.08 -4.23 4.79
C PHE A 156 13.83 -4.86 5.45
N SER A 157 12.63 -4.30 5.19
CA SER A 157 11.41 -4.80 5.81
C SER A 157 11.05 -6.22 5.39
N LEU A 158 11.37 -6.64 4.17
CA LEU A 158 11.12 -8.02 3.73
C LEU A 158 11.84 -9.02 4.63
N VAL A 159 13.14 -8.84 4.84
CA VAL A 159 13.95 -9.74 5.68
C VAL A 159 13.42 -9.76 7.10
N ARG A 160 13.12 -8.58 7.68
CA ARG A 160 12.56 -8.50 9.04
C ARG A 160 11.24 -9.22 9.19
N HIS A 161 10.33 -9.08 8.23
CA HIS A 161 9.05 -9.80 8.25
C HIS A 161 9.24 -11.32 8.12
N LEU A 162 10.17 -11.76 7.26
CA LEU A 162 10.49 -13.18 7.10
C LEU A 162 11.10 -13.77 8.38
N ASP A 163 12.03 -13.05 9.01
CA ASP A 163 12.65 -13.46 10.29
C ASP A 163 11.59 -13.58 11.40
N ASP A 164 10.65 -12.65 11.46
CA ASP A 164 9.54 -12.72 12.43
C ASP A 164 8.63 -13.92 12.19
N CYS A 165 8.33 -14.23 10.92
CA CYS A 165 7.59 -15.43 10.58
C CYS A 165 8.35 -16.70 10.99
N GLN A 166 9.64 -16.77 10.69
CA GLN A 166 10.48 -17.90 11.03
C GLN A 166 10.57 -18.10 12.56
N ARG A 167 10.86 -17.03 13.31
CA ARG A 167 10.94 -17.10 14.78
C ARG A 167 9.62 -17.56 15.44
N ARG A 168 8.50 -17.28 14.81
CA ARG A 168 7.16 -17.64 15.30
C ARG A 168 6.63 -18.93 14.70
N ASN A 169 7.43 -19.63 13.89
CA ASN A 169 7.04 -20.85 13.15
C ASN A 169 5.73 -20.68 12.38
N LEU A 170 5.63 -19.58 11.61
CA LEU A 170 4.46 -19.24 10.81
C LEU A 170 4.69 -19.61 9.34
N ALA A 171 3.64 -20.08 8.68
CA ALA A 171 3.64 -20.24 7.23
C ALA A 171 3.74 -18.84 6.57
N CYS A 172 4.74 -18.65 5.71
CA CYS A 172 4.97 -17.40 5.03
C CYS A 172 5.22 -17.63 3.54
N ARG A 173 4.57 -16.83 2.70
CA ARG A 173 4.75 -16.87 1.25
C ARG A 173 5.20 -15.51 0.75
N VAL A 174 6.11 -15.51 -0.22
CA VAL A 174 6.53 -14.31 -0.95
C VAL A 174 6.02 -14.42 -2.38
N LEU A 175 5.16 -13.50 -2.78
CA LEU A 175 4.64 -13.41 -4.15
C LEU A 175 5.46 -12.40 -4.95
N ARG A 176 5.88 -12.80 -6.15
CA ARG A 176 6.59 -11.93 -7.09
C ARG A 176 5.60 -11.35 -8.09
N LEU A 177 4.89 -10.31 -7.69
CA LEU A 177 3.93 -9.59 -8.51
C LEU A 177 4.59 -8.31 -9.06
N ALA A 178 4.78 -8.23 -10.36
CA ALA A 178 5.54 -7.14 -10.98
C ALA A 178 4.90 -5.75 -10.74
N ARG A 179 3.56 -5.65 -10.82
CA ARG A 179 2.84 -4.39 -10.64
C ARG A 179 2.96 -3.82 -9.23
N PRO A 180 2.57 -4.54 -8.16
CA PRO A 180 2.69 -4.00 -6.81
C PRO A 180 4.13 -3.98 -6.27
N ALA A 181 5.10 -4.59 -6.97
CA ALA A 181 6.51 -4.46 -6.62
C ALA A 181 7.10 -3.10 -6.99
N LEU A 182 6.47 -2.34 -7.89
CA LEU A 182 6.93 -1.03 -8.34
C LEU A 182 6.32 0.07 -7.48
N ASP A 183 7.06 0.54 -6.50
CA ASP A 183 6.80 1.77 -5.75
C ASP A 183 7.49 2.96 -6.44
N LEU A 184 6.78 4.10 -6.53
CA LEU A 184 7.28 5.26 -7.26
C LEU A 184 8.03 6.22 -6.33
N ASP A 185 9.27 5.92 -5.98
CA ASP A 185 10.07 6.68 -5.01
C ASP A 185 11.16 7.57 -5.61
N VAL A 186 11.74 7.17 -6.74
CA VAL A 186 12.81 7.89 -7.41
C VAL A 186 12.45 8.19 -8.88
N PRO A 187 13.13 9.16 -9.55
CA PRO A 187 12.80 9.50 -10.94
C PRO A 187 12.78 8.32 -11.90
N GLN A 188 13.66 7.34 -11.70
CA GLN A 188 13.72 6.14 -12.55
C GLN A 188 12.41 5.34 -12.51
N ASP A 189 11.76 5.25 -11.33
CA ASP A 189 10.50 4.52 -11.18
C ASP A 189 9.37 5.14 -12.00
N LEU A 190 9.38 6.48 -12.17
CA LEU A 190 8.37 7.18 -12.98
C LEU A 190 8.45 6.74 -14.45
N TYR A 191 9.67 6.64 -15.00
CA TYR A 191 9.85 6.19 -16.39
C TYR A 191 9.44 4.74 -16.58
N GLU A 192 9.73 3.88 -15.61
CA GLU A 192 9.33 2.48 -15.67
C GLU A 192 7.81 2.33 -15.56
N PHE A 193 7.18 3.09 -14.69
CA PHE A 193 5.73 3.10 -14.54
C PHE A 193 5.04 3.55 -15.84
N VAL A 194 5.52 4.63 -16.47
CA VAL A 194 4.97 5.12 -17.76
C VAL A 194 5.02 4.04 -18.83
N ARG A 195 6.09 3.24 -18.87
CA ARG A 195 6.25 2.16 -19.89
C ARG A 195 5.37 0.95 -19.62
N ALA A 196 4.99 0.69 -18.38
CA ALA A 196 4.25 -0.49 -17.96
C ALA A 196 2.76 -0.25 -17.74
N SER A 197 2.33 1.02 -17.63
CA SER A 197 0.99 1.37 -17.17
C SER A 197 0.04 1.70 -18.32
N SER A 198 -1.19 1.25 -18.17
CA SER A 198 -2.36 1.71 -18.93
C SER A 198 -3.00 2.91 -18.22
N THR A 199 -4.19 3.32 -18.65
CA THR A 199 -4.92 4.49 -18.15
C THR A 199 -5.12 4.44 -16.62
N THR A 200 -4.38 5.26 -15.87
CA THR A 200 -4.48 5.44 -14.43
C THR A 200 -4.49 6.93 -14.08
N HIS A 201 -4.91 7.28 -12.85
CA HIS A 201 -4.81 8.67 -12.36
C HIS A 201 -3.36 9.14 -12.34
N THR A 202 -2.45 8.26 -11.92
CA THR A 202 -1.01 8.54 -11.86
C THR A 202 -0.44 8.82 -13.25
N LEU A 203 -0.74 7.99 -14.25
CA LEU A 203 -0.26 8.20 -15.63
C LEU A 203 -0.80 9.52 -16.20
N ASN A 204 -2.10 9.77 -16.03
CA ASN A 204 -2.70 11.03 -16.45
C ASN A 204 -2.03 12.26 -15.80
N GLN A 205 -1.66 12.13 -14.53
CA GLN A 205 -0.94 13.20 -13.85
C GLN A 205 0.50 13.36 -14.37
N LEU A 206 1.22 12.27 -14.64
CA LEU A 206 2.57 12.32 -15.23
C LEU A 206 2.58 12.96 -16.62
N VAL A 207 1.53 12.70 -17.43
CA VAL A 207 1.34 13.39 -18.72
C VAL A 207 1.14 14.90 -18.53
N ARG A 208 0.29 15.32 -17.58
CA ARG A 208 0.06 16.75 -17.28
C ARG A 208 1.33 17.45 -16.79
N LEU A 209 2.21 16.73 -16.12
CA LEU A 209 3.50 17.21 -15.63
C LEU A 209 4.62 17.18 -16.70
N GLY A 210 4.32 16.72 -17.93
CA GLY A 210 5.29 16.62 -19.03
C GLY A 210 6.35 15.53 -18.84
N ILE A 211 6.14 14.58 -17.92
CA ILE A 211 7.06 13.45 -17.66
C ILE A 211 6.75 12.28 -18.61
N ALA A 212 5.51 12.11 -19.00
CA ALA A 212 5.07 11.13 -19.99
C ALA A 212 4.53 11.83 -21.24
N GLN A 213 4.68 11.18 -22.39
CA GLN A 213 4.03 11.58 -23.65
C GLN A 213 2.78 10.71 -23.86
N HIS A 214 1.79 11.25 -24.57
CA HIS A 214 0.59 10.52 -24.97
C HIS A 214 0.90 9.43 -25.98
#